data_4a54ab080ea6d15a55e5bd237e3e05f4
#
_entry.id   4a54ab080ea6d15a55e5bd237e3e05f4
#
_cell.length_a   1.000
_cell.length_b   1.000
_cell.length_c   1.000
_cell.angle_alpha   90.00
_cell.angle_beta   90.00
_cell.angle_gamma   90.00
#
_symmetry.space_group_name_H-M   'P 1'
#
loop_
_entity.id
_entity.type
_entity.pdbx_description
1 polymer ?
#
loop_
_entity_poly.entity_id
_entity_poly.type
_entity_poly.pdbx_seq_one_letter_code
_entity_poly.pdbx_strand_id
1 'polypeptide(L)'
;GVGCAGRGIIVALEKLKELDVLDDEDLVLYDVLGDVVCGGFAVPIREGYATDIYIVSSGELMALYAANNIAKGVKRFAARGEVRLGGIIGNSRNTPNEHALLTEFARRLNTKLIAFIPRNVIVNKAENNRQTVIEYAPDSEQAQVYRNLADDILKNTELSIPTPLKFEELEDLVASYGNQD
;
A
#
# COMPACT_ATOMS: atom_id res chain seq x y z
N GLY A 1 -18.94 6.00 -13.07
CA GLY A 1 -18.79 6.12 -14.52
C GLY A 1 -19.18 4.83 -15.21
N VAL A 2 -19.90 4.92 -16.29
CA VAL A 2 -20.23 3.76 -17.14
C VAL A 2 -18.90 3.26 -17.74
N GLY A 3 -18.56 1.98 -17.51
CA GLY A 3 -17.33 1.36 -18.01
C GLY A 3 -16.18 1.27 -17.01
N CYS A 4 -16.38 1.61 -15.75
CA CYS A 4 -15.38 1.44 -14.70
C CYS A 4 -15.33 -0.01 -14.21
N ALA A 5 -14.12 -0.56 -13.99
CA ALA A 5 -13.87 -1.88 -13.41
C ALA A 5 -14.55 -2.10 -12.03
N GLY A 6 -14.96 -1.01 -11.38
CA GLY A 6 -15.59 -1.03 -10.07
C GLY A 6 -16.88 -1.84 -9.97
N ARG A 7 -17.65 -1.91 -11.05
CA ARG A 7 -18.84 -2.77 -11.07
C ARG A 7 -18.46 -4.26 -11.07
N GLY A 8 -17.39 -4.60 -11.78
CA GLY A 8 -16.85 -5.97 -11.77
C GLY A 8 -16.35 -6.38 -10.38
N ILE A 9 -15.70 -5.46 -9.67
CA ILE A 9 -15.22 -5.69 -8.29
C ILE A 9 -16.40 -5.94 -7.35
N ILE A 10 -17.46 -5.13 -7.44
CA ILE A 10 -18.68 -5.34 -6.62
C ILE A 10 -19.24 -6.73 -6.86
N VAL A 11 -19.47 -7.09 -8.12
CA VAL A 11 -20.03 -8.41 -8.49
C VAL A 11 -19.14 -9.57 -8.01
N ALA A 12 -17.81 -9.41 -8.10
CA ALA A 12 -16.87 -10.41 -7.62
C ALA A 12 -16.95 -10.59 -6.10
N LEU A 13 -16.99 -9.49 -5.35
CA LEU A 13 -17.10 -9.52 -3.88
C LEU A 13 -18.44 -10.09 -3.41
N GLU A 14 -19.54 -9.69 -4.06
CA GLU A 14 -20.88 -10.27 -3.80
C GLU A 14 -20.88 -11.77 -4.04
N LYS A 15 -20.22 -12.22 -5.12
CA LYS A 15 -20.13 -13.64 -5.44
C LYS A 15 -19.29 -14.44 -4.45
N LEU A 16 -18.16 -13.89 -4.00
CA LEU A 16 -17.34 -14.52 -2.96
C LEU A 16 -18.11 -14.64 -1.64
N LYS A 17 -18.90 -13.63 -1.30
CA LYS A 17 -19.77 -13.66 -0.13
C LYS A 17 -20.91 -14.67 -0.25
N GLU A 18 -21.58 -14.75 -1.41
CA GLU A 18 -22.62 -15.76 -1.67
C GLU A 18 -22.12 -17.21 -1.58
N LEU A 19 -20.82 -17.41 -1.81
CA LEU A 19 -20.18 -18.71 -1.77
C LEU A 19 -19.51 -19.01 -0.42
N ASP A 20 -19.65 -18.12 0.56
CA ASP A 20 -19.06 -18.20 1.91
C ASP A 20 -17.52 -18.46 1.90
N VAL A 21 -16.84 -18.05 0.81
CA VAL A 21 -15.41 -18.32 0.60
C VAL A 21 -14.52 -17.59 1.60
N LEU A 22 -15.01 -16.50 2.19
CA LEU A 22 -14.24 -15.65 3.09
C LEU A 22 -14.47 -15.96 4.57
N ASP A 23 -15.44 -16.81 4.90
CA ASP A 23 -15.90 -17.03 6.28
C ASP A 23 -14.90 -17.83 7.13
N ASP A 24 -14.11 -18.70 6.48
CA ASP A 24 -13.10 -19.53 7.13
C ASP A 24 -11.66 -18.98 7.02
N GLU A 25 -11.49 -17.75 6.49
CA GLU A 25 -10.16 -17.15 6.27
C GLU A 25 -9.72 -16.32 7.47
N ASP A 26 -8.50 -16.56 7.95
CA ASP A 26 -7.89 -15.76 9.03
C ASP A 26 -7.52 -14.35 8.58
N LEU A 27 -7.21 -14.17 7.28
CA LEU A 27 -6.80 -12.90 6.69
C LEU A 27 -7.21 -12.82 5.23
N VAL A 28 -7.82 -11.72 4.84
CA VAL A 28 -8.16 -11.43 3.45
C VAL A 28 -7.40 -10.20 2.98
N LEU A 29 -6.59 -10.35 1.93
CA LEU A 29 -5.84 -9.27 1.30
C LEU A 29 -6.54 -8.83 0.00
N TYR A 30 -6.93 -7.56 -0.05
CA TYR A 30 -7.46 -6.93 -1.26
C TYR A 30 -6.34 -6.18 -1.97
N ASP A 31 -5.76 -6.79 -3.01
CA ASP A 31 -4.77 -6.15 -3.87
C ASP A 31 -5.46 -5.18 -4.83
N VAL A 32 -5.35 -3.90 -4.55
CA VAL A 32 -6.07 -2.83 -5.25
C VAL A 32 -5.09 -1.91 -5.96
N LEU A 33 -5.36 -1.61 -7.22
CA LEU A 33 -4.57 -0.63 -7.98
C LEU A 33 -4.59 0.74 -7.31
N GLY A 34 -3.43 1.40 -7.28
CA GLY A 34 -3.23 2.73 -6.68
C GLY A 34 -3.91 3.88 -7.44
N ASP A 35 -4.46 3.62 -8.63
CA ASP A 35 -5.20 4.61 -9.40
C ASP A 35 -6.63 4.74 -8.88
N VAL A 36 -6.84 5.69 -7.99
CA VAL A 36 -8.14 6.01 -7.36
C VAL A 36 -9.10 6.79 -8.27
N VAL A 37 -8.80 6.94 -9.55
CA VAL A 37 -9.65 7.68 -10.51
C VAL A 37 -11.02 7.03 -10.69
N CYS A 38 -11.12 5.71 -10.52
CA CYS A 38 -12.39 4.99 -10.51
C CYS A 38 -12.88 4.73 -9.09
N GLY A 39 -14.02 5.28 -8.71
CA GLY A 39 -14.68 5.00 -7.42
C GLY A 39 -14.94 3.52 -7.13
N GLY A 40 -14.72 2.64 -8.11
CA GLY A 40 -14.82 1.19 -7.96
C GLY A 40 -13.68 0.55 -7.19
N PHE A 41 -12.47 1.08 -7.27
CA PHE A 41 -11.34 0.58 -6.48
C PHE A 41 -11.47 0.87 -4.99
N ALA A 42 -12.35 1.80 -4.61
CA ALA A 42 -12.69 2.05 -3.22
C ALA A 42 -13.80 1.12 -2.68
N VAL A 43 -14.30 0.19 -3.48
CA VAL A 43 -15.40 -0.70 -3.06
C VAL A 43 -15.08 -1.51 -1.82
N PRO A 44 -13.93 -2.20 -1.69
CA PRO A 44 -13.63 -2.94 -0.47
C PRO A 44 -13.65 -2.06 0.78
N ILE A 45 -13.19 -0.81 0.66
CA ILE A 45 -13.19 0.17 1.73
C ILE A 45 -14.61 0.67 2.01
N ARG A 46 -15.34 1.03 0.97
CA ARG A 46 -16.67 1.65 1.08
C ARG A 46 -17.72 0.71 1.63
N GLU A 47 -17.66 -0.56 1.24
CA GLU A 47 -18.59 -1.60 1.66
C GLU A 47 -18.16 -2.28 2.98
N GLY A 48 -17.03 -1.84 3.58
CA GLY A 48 -16.56 -2.34 4.87
C GLY A 48 -15.87 -3.70 4.84
N TYR A 49 -15.46 -4.17 3.66
CA TYR A 49 -14.68 -5.41 3.53
C TYR A 49 -13.23 -5.24 3.98
N ALA A 50 -12.66 -4.04 3.80
CA ALA A 50 -11.29 -3.72 4.20
C ALA A 50 -11.30 -2.54 5.19
N THR A 51 -10.75 -2.74 6.37
CA THR A 51 -10.63 -1.75 7.44
C THR A 51 -9.22 -1.19 7.55
N ASP A 52 -8.22 -2.03 7.34
CA ASP A 52 -6.80 -1.69 7.51
C ASP A 52 -6.17 -1.47 6.14
N ILE A 53 -5.72 -0.26 5.89
CA ILE A 53 -5.17 0.13 4.60
C ILE A 53 -3.67 0.30 4.71
N TYR A 54 -2.93 -0.36 3.84
CA TYR A 54 -1.49 -0.17 3.65
C TYR A 54 -1.24 0.40 2.26
N ILE A 55 -0.41 1.44 2.17
CA ILE A 55 -0.11 2.09 0.89
C ILE A 55 1.31 1.71 0.46
N VAL A 56 1.43 1.06 -0.70
CA VAL A 56 2.72 0.75 -1.30
C VAL A 56 3.16 1.94 -2.16
N SER A 57 4.37 2.45 -1.92
CA SER A 57 4.92 3.58 -2.68
C SER A 57 6.44 3.49 -2.81
N SER A 58 6.99 4.15 -3.83
CA SER A 58 8.41 4.47 -3.94
C SER A 58 8.67 5.94 -3.57
N GLY A 59 9.95 6.35 -3.55
CA GLY A 59 10.36 7.74 -3.27
C GLY A 59 10.19 8.70 -4.45
N GLU A 60 9.66 8.28 -5.58
CA GLU A 60 9.43 9.13 -6.74
C GLU A 60 8.24 10.08 -6.50
N LEU A 61 8.36 11.34 -6.91
CA LEU A 61 7.31 12.37 -6.70
C LEU A 61 5.91 11.90 -7.11
N MET A 62 5.79 11.26 -8.29
CA MET A 62 4.48 10.81 -8.78
C MET A 62 3.93 9.62 -8.00
N ALA A 63 4.79 8.76 -7.44
CA ALA A 63 4.38 7.69 -6.55
C ALA A 63 3.87 8.25 -5.21
N LEU A 64 4.57 9.23 -4.63
CA LEU A 64 4.14 9.93 -3.42
C LEU A 64 2.85 10.71 -3.63
N TYR A 65 2.68 11.33 -4.80
CA TYR A 65 1.43 12.00 -5.17
C TYR A 65 0.26 11.03 -5.23
N ALA A 66 0.43 9.86 -5.86
CA ALA A 66 -0.58 8.80 -5.89
C ALA A 66 -0.90 8.29 -4.48
N ALA A 67 0.14 8.00 -3.67
CA ALA A 67 -0.01 7.58 -2.28
C ALA A 67 -0.77 8.61 -1.43
N ASN A 68 -0.47 9.89 -1.59
CA ASN A 68 -1.17 10.98 -0.92
C ASN A 68 -2.64 11.08 -1.34
N ASN A 69 -2.98 10.81 -2.60
CA ASN A 69 -4.37 10.77 -3.05
C ASN A 69 -5.13 9.57 -2.49
N ILE A 70 -4.47 8.40 -2.35
CA ILE A 70 -5.04 7.26 -1.63
C ILE A 70 -5.31 7.65 -0.17
N ALA A 71 -4.36 8.32 0.50
CA ALA A 71 -4.52 8.81 1.87
C ALA A 71 -5.70 9.78 2.03
N LYS A 72 -5.95 10.67 1.03
CA LYS A 72 -7.17 11.51 0.99
C LYS A 72 -8.44 10.65 0.95
N GLY A 73 -8.42 9.56 0.18
CA GLY A 73 -9.50 8.60 0.13
C GLY A 73 -9.74 7.94 1.49
N VAL A 74 -8.69 7.41 2.12
CA VAL A 74 -8.76 6.79 3.46
C VAL A 74 -9.34 7.78 4.48
N LYS A 75 -8.84 9.02 4.53
CA LYS A 75 -9.36 10.07 5.41
C LYS A 75 -10.85 10.31 5.22
N ARG A 76 -11.30 10.36 3.97
CA ARG A 76 -12.73 10.56 3.62
C ARG A 76 -13.60 9.41 4.11
N PHE A 77 -13.14 8.18 3.98
CA PHE A 77 -13.87 6.99 4.42
C PHE A 77 -13.80 6.81 5.94
N ALA A 78 -12.66 7.13 6.57
CA ALA A 78 -12.50 7.11 8.02
C ALA A 78 -13.52 7.98 8.77
N ALA A 79 -14.00 9.06 8.14
CA ALA A 79 -15.05 9.91 8.71
C ALA A 79 -16.44 9.22 8.74
N ARG A 80 -16.60 8.09 8.07
CA ARG A 80 -17.89 7.38 7.92
C ARG A 80 -17.86 5.93 8.44
N GLY A 81 -16.68 5.42 8.83
CA GLY A 81 -16.50 4.03 9.22
C GLY A 81 -15.19 3.77 9.94
N GLU A 82 -14.86 2.49 10.09
CA GLU A 82 -13.70 2.02 10.85
C GLU A 82 -12.37 1.99 10.06
N VAL A 83 -12.39 2.43 8.81
CA VAL A 83 -11.21 2.42 7.93
C VAL A 83 -10.07 3.27 8.49
N ARG A 84 -8.87 2.72 8.54
CA ARG A 84 -7.65 3.38 9.05
C ARG A 84 -6.45 3.07 8.14
N LEU A 85 -5.46 3.95 8.22
CA LEU A 85 -4.17 3.74 7.59
C LEU A 85 -3.23 3.03 8.56
N GLY A 86 -2.77 1.82 8.19
CA GLY A 86 -1.85 1.01 8.98
C GLY A 86 -0.38 1.36 8.72
N GLY A 87 -0.08 1.95 7.57
CA GLY A 87 1.29 2.36 7.26
C GLY A 87 1.58 2.52 5.79
N ILE A 88 2.80 2.98 5.52
CA ILE A 88 3.41 3.02 4.19
C ILE A 88 4.35 1.83 4.06
N ILE A 89 4.29 1.13 2.95
CA ILE A 89 5.25 0.10 2.55
C ILE A 89 6.12 0.71 1.45
N GLY A 90 7.39 0.94 1.73
CA GLY A 90 8.35 1.43 0.76
C GLY A 90 8.77 0.32 -0.19
N ASN A 91 8.50 0.46 -1.48
CA ASN A 91 8.99 -0.44 -2.53
C ASN A 91 10.04 0.30 -3.37
N SER A 92 11.30 0.09 -3.06
CA SER A 92 12.42 0.91 -3.54
C SER A 92 12.58 0.88 -5.06
N ARG A 93 12.81 2.08 -5.60
CA ARG A 93 13.29 2.33 -6.96
C ARG A 93 14.76 2.77 -6.99
N ASN A 94 15.43 2.73 -5.81
CA ASN A 94 16.81 3.23 -5.62
C ASN A 94 16.92 4.74 -5.91
N THR A 95 15.92 5.53 -5.57
CA THR A 95 16.06 6.99 -5.59
C THR A 95 16.93 7.46 -4.42
N PRO A 96 17.63 8.60 -4.53
CA PRO A 96 18.46 9.12 -3.44
C PRO A 96 17.67 9.27 -2.14
N ASN A 97 18.27 8.87 -1.03
CA ASN A 97 17.71 9.00 0.33
C ASN A 97 16.27 8.45 0.49
N GLU A 98 15.88 7.49 -0.35
CA GLU A 98 14.50 7.00 -0.48
C GLU A 98 13.89 6.52 0.83
N HIS A 99 14.65 5.78 1.65
CA HIS A 99 14.17 5.33 2.96
C HIS A 99 13.85 6.51 3.88
N ALA A 100 14.74 7.49 3.96
CA ALA A 100 14.54 8.67 4.81
C ALA A 100 13.37 9.53 4.32
N LEU A 101 13.25 9.70 2.99
CA LEU A 101 12.13 10.40 2.34
C LEU A 101 10.79 9.72 2.68
N LEU A 102 10.69 8.41 2.50
CA LEU A 102 9.46 7.65 2.79
C LEU A 102 9.12 7.65 4.28
N THR A 103 10.13 7.63 5.16
CA THR A 103 9.93 7.74 6.62
C THR A 103 9.32 9.10 6.98
N GLU A 104 9.86 10.19 6.43
CA GLU A 104 9.33 11.54 6.69
C GLU A 104 7.95 11.74 6.04
N PHE A 105 7.73 11.21 4.84
CA PHE A 105 6.41 11.22 4.21
C PHE A 105 5.36 10.52 5.08
N ALA A 106 5.66 9.32 5.57
CA ALA A 106 4.77 8.58 6.45
C ALA A 106 4.47 9.37 7.74
N ARG A 107 5.50 9.97 8.35
CA ARG A 107 5.35 10.80 9.55
C ARG A 107 4.44 12.02 9.30
N ARG A 108 4.59 12.70 8.17
CA ARG A 108 3.72 13.84 7.79
C ARG A 108 2.29 13.40 7.51
N LEU A 109 2.09 12.20 7.00
CA LEU A 109 0.76 11.60 6.82
C LEU A 109 0.11 11.16 8.14
N ASN A 110 0.78 11.31 9.29
CA ASN A 110 0.34 10.79 10.59
C ASN A 110 0.27 9.26 10.62
N THR A 111 1.27 8.60 10.04
CA THR A 111 1.44 7.14 10.06
C THR A 111 2.92 6.79 10.14
N LYS A 112 3.27 5.52 9.95
CA LYS A 112 4.65 5.03 9.95
C LYS A 112 5.03 4.38 8.61
N LEU A 113 6.32 4.34 8.33
CA LEU A 113 6.90 3.43 7.35
C LEU A 113 6.96 2.05 8.02
N ILE A 114 6.06 1.15 7.65
CA ILE A 114 5.96 -0.15 8.31
C ILE A 114 7.04 -1.11 7.80
N ALA A 115 7.39 -1.01 6.53
CA ALA A 115 8.46 -1.79 5.93
C ALA A 115 9.11 -1.04 4.76
N PHE A 116 10.36 -1.37 4.47
CA PHE A 116 11.07 -0.90 3.28
C PHE A 116 11.64 -2.11 2.54
N ILE A 117 11.19 -2.30 1.31
CA ILE A 117 11.57 -3.41 0.43
C ILE A 117 12.64 -2.91 -0.53
N PRO A 118 13.92 -3.30 -0.34
CA PRO A 118 14.99 -2.89 -1.21
C PRO A 118 14.81 -3.53 -2.60
N ARG A 119 15.23 -2.80 -3.64
CA ARG A 119 15.25 -3.34 -5.00
C ARG A 119 16.33 -4.42 -5.10
N ASN A 120 15.95 -5.62 -5.52
CA ASN A 120 16.87 -6.75 -5.62
C ASN A 120 16.62 -7.53 -6.92
N VAL A 121 17.73 -7.91 -7.59
CA VAL A 121 17.70 -8.69 -8.83
C VAL A 121 17.06 -10.08 -8.66
N ILE A 122 17.02 -10.60 -7.43
CA ILE A 122 16.43 -11.91 -7.14
C ILE A 122 14.92 -11.92 -7.44
N VAL A 123 14.24 -10.77 -7.33
CA VAL A 123 12.83 -10.62 -7.68
C VAL A 123 12.61 -10.95 -9.14
N ASN A 124 13.40 -10.34 -10.05
CA ASN A 124 13.29 -10.63 -11.48
C ASN A 124 13.66 -12.08 -11.82
N LYS A 125 14.61 -12.68 -11.09
CA LYS A 125 14.95 -14.09 -11.27
C LYS A 125 13.80 -15.01 -10.87
N ALA A 126 13.13 -14.74 -9.75
CA ALA A 126 11.96 -15.48 -9.30
C ALA A 126 10.81 -15.35 -10.31
N GLU A 127 10.48 -14.13 -10.74
CA GLU A 127 9.46 -13.86 -11.76
C GLU A 127 9.70 -14.61 -13.07
N ASN A 128 10.95 -14.61 -13.57
CA ASN A 128 11.34 -15.36 -14.77
C ASN A 128 11.13 -16.87 -14.61
N ASN A 129 11.18 -17.39 -13.40
CA ASN A 129 10.87 -18.78 -13.05
C ASN A 129 9.42 -19.01 -12.66
N ARG A 130 8.55 -17.99 -12.75
CA ARG A 130 7.13 -18.04 -12.37
C ARG A 130 6.94 -18.45 -10.90
N GLN A 131 7.82 -17.97 -10.04
CA GLN A 131 7.83 -18.23 -8.61
C GLN A 131 7.86 -16.92 -7.84
N THR A 132 7.37 -16.95 -6.62
CA THR A 132 7.64 -15.89 -5.65
C THR A 132 9.09 -15.97 -5.18
N VAL A 133 9.60 -14.88 -4.60
CA VAL A 133 10.96 -14.89 -4.03
C VAL A 133 11.07 -15.93 -2.89
N ILE A 134 10.00 -16.12 -2.13
CA ILE A 134 9.98 -17.10 -1.03
C ILE A 134 10.07 -18.53 -1.54
N GLU A 135 9.47 -18.84 -2.70
CA GLU A 135 9.58 -20.17 -3.34
C GLU A 135 10.92 -20.36 -4.04
N TYR A 136 11.40 -19.31 -4.76
CA TYR A 136 12.61 -19.40 -5.56
C TYR A 136 13.90 -19.41 -4.73
N ALA A 137 13.93 -18.59 -3.68
CA ALA A 137 15.12 -18.41 -2.82
C ALA A 137 14.70 -18.18 -1.37
N PRO A 138 14.17 -19.23 -0.68
CA PRO A 138 13.58 -19.12 0.64
C PRO A 138 14.55 -18.60 1.72
N ASP A 139 15.85 -18.85 1.57
CA ASP A 139 16.89 -18.47 2.53
C ASP A 139 17.55 -17.12 2.20
N SER A 140 17.08 -16.42 1.16
CA SER A 140 17.63 -15.12 0.79
C SER A 140 17.21 -14.01 1.76
N GLU A 141 18.06 -12.98 1.87
CA GLU A 141 17.73 -11.76 2.62
C GLU A 141 16.42 -11.12 2.11
N GLN A 142 16.18 -11.16 0.80
CA GLN A 142 14.95 -10.64 0.21
C GLN A 142 13.71 -11.41 0.65
N ALA A 143 13.79 -12.74 0.76
CA ALA A 143 12.71 -13.56 1.30
C ALA A 143 12.43 -13.22 2.77
N GLN A 144 13.48 -12.92 3.54
CA GLN A 144 13.32 -12.51 4.94
C GLN A 144 12.64 -11.13 5.05
N VAL A 145 12.93 -10.19 4.14
CA VAL A 145 12.23 -8.90 4.08
C VAL A 145 10.73 -9.09 3.92
N TYR A 146 10.30 -9.98 3.03
CA TYR A 146 8.86 -10.26 2.83
C TYR A 146 8.21 -10.96 4.03
N ARG A 147 8.94 -11.87 4.71
CA ARG A 147 8.42 -12.50 5.94
C ARG A 147 8.26 -11.47 7.06
N ASN A 148 9.25 -10.60 7.23
CA ASN A 148 9.16 -9.51 8.21
C ASN A 148 7.99 -8.58 7.92
N LEU A 149 7.77 -8.21 6.64
CA LEU A 149 6.62 -7.40 6.24
C LEU A 149 5.29 -8.08 6.62
N ALA A 150 5.15 -9.38 6.37
CA ALA A 150 3.94 -10.12 6.75
C ALA A 150 3.74 -10.10 8.27
N ASP A 151 4.78 -10.35 9.03
CA ASP A 151 4.78 -10.28 10.49
C ASP A 151 4.42 -8.90 11.02
N ASP A 152 4.99 -7.85 10.43
CA ASP A 152 4.75 -6.46 10.82
C ASP A 152 3.30 -6.05 10.55
N ILE A 153 2.71 -6.47 9.43
CA ILE A 153 1.30 -6.24 9.12
C ILE A 153 0.40 -6.97 10.12
N LEU A 154 0.65 -8.25 10.37
CA LEU A 154 -0.18 -9.07 11.28
C LEU A 154 -0.15 -8.57 12.73
N LYS A 155 0.97 -8.02 13.17
CA LYS A 155 1.16 -7.51 14.54
C LYS A 155 0.82 -6.03 14.69
N ASN A 156 0.52 -5.32 13.59
CA ASN A 156 0.30 -3.89 13.64
C ASN A 156 -1.03 -3.52 14.29
N THR A 157 -0.99 -2.82 15.38
CA THR A 157 -2.15 -2.24 16.08
C THR A 157 -2.19 -0.71 15.98
N GLU A 158 -1.17 -0.10 15.38
CA GLU A 158 -1.06 1.36 15.23
C GLU A 158 -1.74 1.80 13.94
N LEU A 159 -3.03 2.02 14.04
CA LEU A 159 -3.87 2.46 12.93
C LEU A 159 -4.24 3.93 13.10
N SER A 160 -4.19 4.72 12.03
CA SER A 160 -4.39 6.16 12.10
C SER A 160 -5.37 6.69 11.05
N ILE A 161 -5.88 7.90 11.29
CA ILE A 161 -6.53 8.70 10.26
C ILE A 161 -5.42 9.57 9.63
N PRO A 162 -5.17 9.44 8.33
CA PRO A 162 -4.07 10.15 7.70
C PRO A 162 -4.32 11.66 7.59
N THR A 163 -3.21 12.40 7.55
CA THR A 163 -3.17 13.85 7.29
C THR A 163 -2.52 14.10 5.93
N PRO A 164 -3.28 14.06 4.81
CA PRO A 164 -2.73 14.26 3.48
C PRO A 164 -2.08 15.63 3.30
N LEU A 165 -0.98 15.66 2.57
CA LEU A 165 -0.21 16.86 2.26
C LEU A 165 -0.82 17.63 1.08
N LYS A 166 -0.49 18.93 0.99
CA LYS A 166 -0.69 19.70 -0.24
C LYS A 166 0.37 19.32 -1.28
N PHE A 167 0.12 19.64 -2.54
CA PHE A 167 1.06 19.28 -3.60
C PHE A 167 2.41 19.97 -3.45
N GLU A 168 2.42 21.25 -3.09
CA GLU A 168 3.62 22.02 -2.85
C GLU A 168 4.46 21.44 -1.70
N GLU A 169 3.81 20.94 -0.64
CA GLU A 169 4.47 20.27 0.49
C GLU A 169 5.13 18.95 0.08
N LEU A 170 4.58 18.25 -0.91
CA LEU A 170 5.19 17.05 -1.49
C LEU A 170 6.40 17.39 -2.36
N GLU A 171 6.30 18.42 -3.20
CA GLU A 171 7.42 18.89 -4.03
C GLU A 171 8.59 19.33 -3.15
N ASP A 172 8.34 20.13 -2.11
CA ASP A 172 9.36 20.57 -1.16
C ASP A 172 9.99 19.38 -0.41
N LEU A 173 9.18 18.40 -0.02
CA LEU A 173 9.67 17.20 0.64
C LEU A 173 10.61 16.42 -0.28
N VAL A 174 10.22 16.14 -1.50
CA VAL A 174 11.06 15.41 -2.46
C VAL A 174 12.34 16.18 -2.77
N ALA A 175 12.25 17.48 -3.00
CA ALA A 175 13.41 18.33 -3.27
C ALA A 175 14.42 18.34 -2.11
N SER A 176 13.94 18.33 -0.86
CA SER A 176 14.79 18.34 0.33
C SER A 176 15.60 17.06 0.53
N TYR A 177 15.16 15.94 -0.01
CA TYR A 177 15.87 14.65 0.07
C TYR A 177 16.60 14.26 -1.23
N GLY A 178 16.08 14.69 -2.39
CA GLY A 178 16.67 14.37 -3.69
C GLY A 178 17.93 15.17 -4.02
N ASN A 179 18.15 16.31 -3.36
CA ASN A 179 19.29 17.21 -3.58
C ASN A 179 20.38 17.10 -2.50
N GLN A 180 20.33 16.12 -1.63
CA GLN A 180 21.38 15.83 -0.65
C GLN A 180 22.36 14.84 -1.28
N ASP A 181 23.55 15.33 -1.65
CA ASP A 181 24.70 14.53 -2.10
C ASP A 181 25.32 13.74 -0.95
#